data_2f731221e447023e925ddca2ce14458c
#
_entry.id   2f731221e447023e925ddca2ce14458c
#
_cell.length_a   1.000
_cell.length_b   1.000
_cell.length_c   1.000
_cell.angle_alpha   90.00
_cell.angle_beta   90.00
_cell.angle_gamma   90.00
#
_symmetry.space_group_name_H-M   'P 1'
#
loop_
_entity.id
_entity.type
_entity.pdbx_description
1 polymer ?
#
loop_
_entity_poly.entity_id
_entity_poly.type
_entity_poly.pdbx_seq_one_letter_code
_entity_poly.pdbx_strand_id
1 'polypeptide(L)'
;NDVGGGLDGDGVDAGPAERVAAEITAAGGRAVACSASVATPQGGQAIIATALDHFGGIDILVHNAGNVRRASLKEMSYEDFDAVLDVHLRGAFHVVRPAFPLMCEAGYGRIVLTSSIGGLYGNRDVANYAAAKVGVIGLSNVAALEGAAEGVRCNVIVPAAVTRMAEGIDTSAYPPMGAELVAPVVGWLAHESCTVTGELFIALAGRVARAVIAESPGVYRASWTVEEVDNHLDAIRYVEAPLIFPAVPDGHNEHIRYSFELAQRSNELHGSIDQGALNG
;
A
#
# COMPACT_ATOMS: atom_id res chain seq x y z
N ASN A 1 8.31 -13.47 11.60
CA ASN A 1 7.01 -14.04 11.90
C ASN A 1 6.43 -14.75 10.67
N ASP A 2 5.92 -15.96 10.87
CA ASP A 2 5.17 -16.72 9.87
C ASP A 2 4.29 -17.75 10.60
N VAL A 3 2.98 -17.75 10.29
CA VAL A 3 2.05 -18.73 10.84
C VAL A 3 2.24 -20.12 10.23
N GLY A 4 2.94 -20.22 9.08
CA GLY A 4 3.22 -21.45 8.36
C GLY A 4 2.00 -22.07 7.67
N GLY A 5 0.99 -21.29 7.39
CA GLY A 5 -0.19 -21.74 6.67
C GLY A 5 0.05 -22.10 5.20
N GLY A 6 -0.92 -22.79 4.60
CA GLY A 6 -1.00 -23.03 3.16
C GLY A 6 -1.19 -21.74 2.36
N LEU A 7 -1.25 -21.87 1.03
CA LEU A 7 -1.48 -20.71 0.13
C LEU A 7 -2.85 -20.05 0.34
N ASP A 8 -3.85 -20.82 0.74
CA ASP A 8 -5.20 -20.39 1.10
C ASP A 8 -5.31 -19.75 2.49
N GLY A 9 -4.24 -19.83 3.29
CA GLY A 9 -4.16 -19.34 4.66
C GLY A 9 -4.57 -20.35 5.72
N ASP A 10 -4.87 -21.60 5.35
CA ASP A 10 -5.26 -22.64 6.28
C ASP A 10 -4.02 -23.35 6.90
N GLY A 11 -4.19 -23.80 8.14
CA GLY A 11 -3.15 -24.52 8.90
C GLY A 11 -2.18 -23.62 9.66
N VAL A 12 -1.42 -24.24 10.54
CA VAL A 12 -0.37 -23.61 11.35
C VAL A 12 0.84 -24.55 11.40
N ASP A 13 2.03 -24.03 11.05
CA ASP A 13 3.31 -24.74 11.14
C ASP A 13 4.41 -23.74 11.52
N ALA A 14 4.98 -23.85 12.70
CA ALA A 14 6.06 -22.98 13.16
C ALA A 14 7.38 -23.21 12.40
N GLY A 15 7.55 -24.36 11.72
CA GLY A 15 8.78 -24.75 11.07
C GLY A 15 9.35 -23.76 10.05
N PRO A 16 8.57 -23.08 9.19
CA PRO A 16 9.09 -22.05 8.31
C PRO A 16 9.78 -20.90 9.04
N ALA A 17 9.15 -20.34 10.07
CA ALA A 17 9.74 -19.26 10.86
C ALA A 17 10.97 -19.72 11.63
N GLU A 18 10.94 -20.92 12.22
CA GLU A 18 12.06 -21.50 12.97
C GLU A 18 13.27 -21.78 12.06
N ARG A 19 13.06 -22.30 10.85
CA ARG A 19 14.15 -22.52 9.87
C ARG A 19 14.85 -21.23 9.51
N VAL A 20 14.10 -20.18 9.17
CA VAL A 20 14.68 -18.88 8.83
C VAL A 20 15.43 -18.27 10.01
N ALA A 21 14.87 -18.37 11.22
CA ALA A 21 15.55 -17.89 12.43
C ALA A 21 16.86 -18.66 12.69
N ALA A 22 16.87 -19.97 12.46
CA ALA A 22 18.08 -20.80 12.58
C ALA A 22 19.13 -20.44 11.51
N GLU A 23 18.72 -20.22 10.25
CA GLU A 23 19.63 -19.80 9.17
C GLU A 23 20.29 -18.45 9.48
N ILE A 24 19.52 -17.46 9.94
CA ILE A 24 20.04 -16.14 10.33
C ILE A 24 21.03 -16.27 11.48
N THR A 25 20.70 -17.09 12.48
CA THR A 25 21.56 -17.32 13.65
C THR A 25 22.86 -18.03 13.24
N ALA A 26 22.77 -19.02 12.36
CA ALA A 26 23.94 -19.72 11.82
C ALA A 26 24.87 -18.81 11.00
N ALA A 27 24.28 -17.77 10.36
CA ALA A 27 25.03 -16.72 9.65
C ALA A 27 25.61 -15.63 10.58
N GLY A 28 25.47 -15.75 11.91
CA GLY A 28 25.99 -14.82 12.91
C GLY A 28 25.03 -13.66 13.26
N GLY A 29 23.80 -13.67 12.73
CA GLY A 29 22.75 -12.72 13.07
C GLY A 29 22.00 -13.12 14.34
N ARG A 30 21.04 -12.29 14.77
CA ARG A 30 20.11 -12.57 15.87
C ARG A 30 18.71 -12.66 15.31
N ALA A 31 18.01 -13.75 15.58
CA ALA A 31 16.64 -13.94 15.16
C ALA A 31 15.83 -14.73 16.20
N VAL A 32 14.53 -14.50 16.24
CA VAL A 32 13.57 -15.27 17.01
C VAL A 32 12.35 -15.55 16.12
N ALA A 33 11.84 -16.75 16.17
CA ALA A 33 10.63 -17.13 15.46
C ALA A 33 9.39 -16.74 16.27
N CYS A 34 8.33 -16.31 15.57
CA CYS A 34 7.00 -16.08 16.12
C CYS A 34 5.97 -16.66 15.14
N SER A 35 5.05 -17.48 15.63
CA SER A 35 3.98 -18.10 14.81
C SER A 35 2.61 -17.46 15.05
N ALA A 36 2.54 -16.28 15.70
CA ALA A 36 1.28 -15.59 15.92
C ALA A 36 0.70 -15.09 14.59
N SER A 37 -0.63 -15.21 14.43
CA SER A 37 -1.34 -14.80 13.21
C SER A 37 -1.57 -13.29 13.18
N VAL A 38 -1.23 -12.65 12.08
CA VAL A 38 -1.57 -11.23 11.83
C VAL A 38 -3.09 -11.00 11.69
N ALA A 39 -3.86 -12.03 11.39
CA ALA A 39 -5.30 -11.93 11.14
C ALA A 39 -6.11 -11.49 12.38
N THR A 40 -5.50 -11.45 13.56
CA THR A 40 -6.16 -11.02 14.80
C THR A 40 -5.40 -9.90 15.51
N PRO A 41 -6.11 -8.99 16.22
CA PRO A 41 -5.46 -7.95 17.03
C PRO A 41 -4.48 -8.51 18.06
N GLN A 42 -4.83 -9.64 18.70
CA GLN A 42 -3.99 -10.31 19.70
C GLN A 42 -2.70 -10.85 19.08
N GLY A 43 -2.82 -11.44 17.88
CA GLY A 43 -1.65 -11.93 17.14
C GLY A 43 -0.72 -10.80 16.73
N GLY A 44 -1.25 -9.69 16.23
CA GLY A 44 -0.47 -8.49 15.91
C GLY A 44 0.27 -7.95 17.14
N GLN A 45 -0.39 -7.86 18.29
CA GLN A 45 0.25 -7.46 19.54
C GLN A 45 1.34 -8.44 19.98
N ALA A 46 1.11 -9.75 19.87
CA ALA A 46 2.09 -10.78 20.25
C ALA A 46 3.35 -10.72 19.37
N ILE A 47 3.21 -10.41 18.06
CA ILE A 47 4.34 -10.24 17.14
C ILE A 47 5.23 -9.08 17.61
N ILE A 48 4.63 -7.94 17.91
CA ILE A 48 5.40 -6.76 18.38
C ILE A 48 5.99 -7.00 19.76
N ALA A 49 5.25 -7.61 20.69
CA ALA A 49 5.76 -7.97 22.00
C ALA A 49 6.98 -8.92 21.90
N THR A 50 6.96 -9.90 20.99
CA THR A 50 8.10 -10.78 20.73
C THR A 50 9.35 -9.98 20.35
N ALA A 51 9.22 -8.96 19.50
CA ALA A 51 10.35 -8.11 19.13
C ALA A 51 10.87 -7.31 20.33
N LEU A 52 9.99 -6.73 21.12
CA LEU A 52 10.37 -5.96 22.33
C LEU A 52 11.06 -6.83 23.36
N ASP A 53 10.55 -8.02 23.65
CA ASP A 53 11.08 -8.94 24.66
C ASP A 53 12.48 -9.45 24.30
N HIS A 54 12.76 -9.65 23.00
CA HIS A 54 14.03 -10.24 22.56
C HIS A 54 15.07 -9.21 22.10
N PHE A 55 14.66 -8.06 21.61
CA PHE A 55 15.53 -7.07 21.00
C PHE A 55 15.46 -5.70 21.69
N GLY A 56 14.46 -5.46 22.54
CA GLY A 56 14.31 -4.22 23.32
C GLY A 56 13.64 -3.07 22.56
N GLY A 57 13.30 -3.24 21.28
CA GLY A 57 12.68 -2.19 20.46
C GLY A 57 12.22 -2.72 19.10
N ILE A 58 11.63 -1.81 18.32
CA ILE A 58 11.25 -2.08 16.94
C ILE A 58 11.54 -0.87 16.07
N ASP A 59 12.50 -0.99 15.15
CA ASP A 59 12.93 0.05 14.22
C ASP A 59 12.32 -0.13 12.83
N ILE A 60 12.08 -1.38 12.43
CA ILE A 60 11.65 -1.75 11.08
C ILE A 60 10.47 -2.72 11.18
N LEU A 61 9.41 -2.42 10.44
CA LEU A 61 8.26 -3.30 10.26
C LEU A 61 8.03 -3.56 8.77
N VAL A 62 8.15 -4.82 8.35
CA VAL A 62 7.79 -5.27 7.00
C VAL A 62 6.57 -6.17 7.08
N HIS A 63 5.43 -5.73 6.57
CA HIS A 63 4.22 -6.54 6.47
C HIS A 63 4.13 -7.16 5.08
N ASN A 64 4.47 -8.43 4.98
CA ASN A 64 4.41 -9.22 3.75
C ASN A 64 3.50 -10.45 3.85
N ALA A 65 2.94 -10.73 5.03
CA ALA A 65 2.02 -11.84 5.23
C ALA A 65 0.85 -11.78 4.24
N GLY A 66 0.47 -12.92 3.70
CA GLY A 66 -0.57 -12.97 2.68
C GLY A 66 -1.03 -14.37 2.33
N ASN A 67 -2.25 -14.46 1.87
CA ASN A 67 -2.91 -15.65 1.35
C ASN A 67 -3.69 -15.30 0.07
N VAL A 68 -4.18 -16.29 -0.66
CA VAL A 68 -5.00 -16.09 -1.86
C VAL A 68 -6.13 -17.11 -1.86
N ARG A 69 -7.38 -16.62 -1.95
CA ARG A 69 -8.57 -17.43 -2.22
C ARG A 69 -9.22 -16.91 -3.48
N ARG A 70 -9.28 -17.77 -4.49
CA ARG A 70 -9.74 -17.40 -5.84
C ARG A 70 -11.18 -17.80 -6.07
N ALA A 71 -12.00 -16.86 -6.49
CA ALA A 71 -13.33 -17.09 -7.02
C ALA A 71 -13.74 -15.90 -7.89
N SER A 72 -14.60 -16.14 -8.89
CA SER A 72 -15.20 -15.04 -9.66
C SER A 72 -16.01 -14.13 -8.74
N LEU A 73 -16.17 -12.86 -9.10
CA LEU A 73 -16.96 -11.91 -8.29
C LEU A 73 -18.41 -12.39 -8.05
N LYS A 74 -18.92 -13.25 -8.94
CA LYS A 74 -20.27 -13.84 -8.81
C LYS A 74 -20.34 -14.95 -7.76
N GLU A 75 -19.22 -15.63 -7.51
CA GLU A 75 -19.15 -16.85 -6.70
C GLU A 75 -18.34 -16.66 -5.42
N MET A 76 -17.62 -15.52 -5.27
CA MET A 76 -16.82 -15.19 -4.09
C MET A 76 -17.71 -15.25 -2.84
N SER A 77 -17.39 -16.14 -1.92
CA SER A 77 -18.07 -16.20 -0.63
C SER A 77 -17.63 -15.03 0.26
N TYR A 78 -18.49 -14.63 1.21
CA TYR A 78 -18.12 -13.62 2.20
C TYR A 78 -16.97 -14.11 3.08
N GLU A 79 -16.94 -15.41 3.38
CA GLU A 79 -15.88 -16.02 4.17
C GLU A 79 -14.53 -15.93 3.45
N ASP A 80 -14.43 -16.25 2.17
CA ASP A 80 -13.20 -16.13 1.39
C ASP A 80 -12.79 -14.67 1.19
N PHE A 81 -13.78 -13.78 1.10
CA PHE A 81 -13.51 -12.35 1.03
C PHE A 81 -12.86 -11.86 2.33
N ASP A 82 -13.49 -12.13 3.47
CA ASP A 82 -12.99 -11.70 4.78
C ASP A 82 -11.66 -12.37 5.15
N ALA A 83 -11.49 -13.67 4.89
CA ALA A 83 -10.24 -14.37 5.20
C ALA A 83 -9.00 -13.76 4.52
N VAL A 84 -9.16 -13.21 3.32
CA VAL A 84 -8.07 -12.50 2.63
C VAL A 84 -7.88 -11.09 3.18
N LEU A 85 -8.96 -10.37 3.45
CA LEU A 85 -8.88 -9.05 4.09
C LEU A 85 -8.23 -9.13 5.48
N ASP A 86 -8.56 -10.15 6.26
CA ASP A 86 -8.04 -10.34 7.62
C ASP A 86 -6.53 -10.45 7.67
N VAL A 87 -5.92 -11.13 6.69
CA VAL A 87 -4.46 -11.28 6.63
C VAL A 87 -3.80 -10.04 6.03
N HIS A 88 -4.30 -9.56 4.90
CA HIS A 88 -3.61 -8.52 4.14
C HIS A 88 -3.85 -7.11 4.67
N LEU A 89 -5.11 -6.72 4.90
CA LEU A 89 -5.46 -5.35 5.28
C LEU A 89 -5.60 -5.18 6.80
N ARG A 90 -6.45 -5.98 7.43
CA ARG A 90 -6.59 -5.94 8.89
C ARG A 90 -5.29 -6.35 9.56
N GLY A 91 -4.59 -7.37 9.01
CA GLY A 91 -3.30 -7.83 9.50
C GLY A 91 -2.21 -6.74 9.43
N ALA A 92 -2.15 -5.97 8.34
CA ALA A 92 -1.27 -4.81 8.29
C ALA A 92 -1.58 -3.81 9.42
N PHE A 93 -2.86 -3.50 9.63
CA PHE A 93 -3.27 -2.62 10.72
C PHE A 93 -2.95 -3.21 12.11
N HIS A 94 -3.17 -4.52 12.30
CA HIS A 94 -2.93 -5.19 13.58
C HIS A 94 -1.46 -5.15 14.02
N VAL A 95 -0.50 -5.12 13.08
CA VAL A 95 0.92 -5.00 13.41
C VAL A 95 1.41 -3.55 13.40
N VAL A 96 0.91 -2.70 12.51
CA VAL A 96 1.28 -1.27 12.47
C VAL A 96 0.79 -0.55 13.72
N ARG A 97 -0.44 -0.77 14.13
CA ARG A 97 -1.07 -0.08 15.26
C ARG A 97 -0.29 -0.20 16.58
N PRO A 98 0.22 -1.37 17.01
CA PRO A 98 1.07 -1.45 18.21
C PRO A 98 2.52 -1.02 17.98
N ALA A 99 3.08 -1.11 16.77
CA ALA A 99 4.45 -0.70 16.47
C ALA A 99 4.60 0.80 16.30
N PHE A 100 3.64 1.47 15.67
CA PHE A 100 3.72 2.86 15.28
C PHE A 100 4.00 3.84 16.46
N PRO A 101 3.28 3.79 17.59
CA PRO A 101 3.57 4.66 18.72
C PRO A 101 4.96 4.45 19.31
N LEU A 102 5.48 3.22 19.32
CA LEU A 102 6.82 2.91 19.79
C LEU A 102 7.89 3.53 18.87
N MET A 103 7.67 3.48 17.56
CA MET A 103 8.54 4.12 16.59
C MET A 103 8.51 5.65 16.70
N CYS A 104 7.34 6.24 16.91
CA CYS A 104 7.20 7.69 17.16
C CYS A 104 7.91 8.10 18.44
N GLU A 105 7.75 7.36 19.53
CA GLU A 105 8.44 7.63 20.81
C GLU A 105 9.98 7.53 20.66
N ALA A 106 10.47 6.60 19.85
CA ALA A 106 11.88 6.44 19.52
C ALA A 106 12.42 7.52 18.56
N GLY A 107 11.54 8.30 17.91
CA GLY A 107 11.91 9.26 16.86
C GLY A 107 12.44 8.61 15.57
N TYR A 108 12.20 7.30 15.40
CA TYR A 108 12.66 6.53 14.25
C TYR A 108 11.75 5.35 13.94
N GLY A 109 11.40 5.16 12.69
CA GLY A 109 10.69 3.98 12.21
C GLY A 109 10.73 3.84 10.70
N ARG A 110 10.74 2.60 10.22
CA ARG A 110 10.62 2.24 8.79
C ARG A 110 9.54 1.19 8.65
N ILE A 111 8.47 1.54 7.97
CA ILE A 111 7.34 0.63 7.71
C ILE A 111 7.26 0.37 6.22
N VAL A 112 7.28 -0.90 5.83
CA VAL A 112 7.12 -1.34 4.45
C VAL A 112 5.90 -2.24 4.37
N LEU A 113 4.88 -1.80 3.66
CA LEU A 113 3.64 -2.56 3.43
C LEU A 113 3.64 -3.13 2.03
N THR A 114 3.15 -4.37 1.88
CA THR A 114 3.14 -5.06 0.58
C THR A 114 1.79 -4.95 -0.10
N SER A 115 1.72 -4.18 -1.19
CA SER A 115 0.59 -4.13 -2.11
C SER A 115 0.80 -5.09 -3.30
N SER A 116 0.16 -4.86 -4.43
CA SER A 116 0.24 -5.66 -5.64
C SER A 116 -0.20 -4.87 -6.87
N ILE A 117 0.32 -5.23 -8.05
CA ILE A 117 -0.23 -4.77 -9.32
C ILE A 117 -1.70 -5.15 -9.47
N GLY A 118 -2.13 -6.30 -8.88
CA GLY A 118 -3.53 -6.68 -8.80
C GLY A 118 -4.38 -5.76 -7.93
N GLY A 119 -3.80 -5.06 -6.96
CA GLY A 119 -4.46 -3.98 -6.21
C GLY A 119 -4.59 -2.71 -7.04
N LEU A 120 -3.55 -2.35 -7.82
CA LEU A 120 -3.55 -1.12 -8.62
C LEU A 120 -4.47 -1.21 -9.85
N TYR A 121 -4.48 -2.35 -10.53
CA TYR A 121 -5.12 -2.49 -11.85
C TYR A 121 -6.22 -3.56 -11.89
N GLY A 122 -6.46 -4.23 -10.76
CA GLY A 122 -7.36 -5.38 -10.69
C GLY A 122 -6.75 -6.64 -11.31
N ASN A 123 -7.36 -7.77 -11.01
CA ASN A 123 -7.14 -9.04 -11.69
C ASN A 123 -8.43 -9.88 -11.55
N ARG A 124 -8.64 -10.83 -12.46
CA ARG A 124 -9.82 -11.72 -12.42
C ARG A 124 -9.73 -12.65 -11.21
N ASP A 125 -10.89 -12.99 -10.67
CA ASP A 125 -11.09 -14.00 -9.63
C ASP A 125 -10.39 -13.74 -8.29
N VAL A 126 -10.03 -12.48 -8.01
CA VAL A 126 -9.33 -12.06 -6.78
C VAL A 126 -9.87 -10.73 -6.24
N ALA A 127 -11.18 -10.54 -6.22
CA ALA A 127 -11.80 -9.31 -5.72
C ALA A 127 -11.40 -8.97 -4.27
N ASN A 128 -11.33 -10.00 -3.40
CA ASN A 128 -10.86 -9.92 -2.02
C ASN A 128 -9.41 -9.41 -1.94
N TYR A 129 -8.52 -10.01 -2.69
CA TYR A 129 -7.10 -9.66 -2.73
C TYR A 129 -6.87 -8.25 -3.29
N ALA A 130 -7.54 -7.91 -4.41
CA ALA A 130 -7.44 -6.58 -5.00
C ALA A 130 -7.90 -5.48 -4.03
N ALA A 131 -9.05 -5.68 -3.37
CA ALA A 131 -9.58 -4.77 -2.37
C ALA A 131 -8.62 -4.60 -1.18
N ALA A 132 -8.06 -5.70 -0.66
CA ALA A 132 -7.11 -5.66 0.43
C ALA A 132 -5.82 -4.92 0.05
N LYS A 133 -5.26 -5.21 -1.13
CA LYS A 133 -3.99 -4.65 -1.59
C LYS A 133 -4.06 -3.17 -1.96
N VAL A 134 -5.20 -2.66 -2.43
CA VAL A 134 -5.38 -1.21 -2.58
C VAL A 134 -5.66 -0.54 -1.24
N GLY A 135 -6.37 -1.19 -0.31
CA GLY A 135 -6.62 -0.68 1.03
C GLY A 135 -5.33 -0.44 1.84
N VAL A 136 -4.32 -1.29 1.66
CA VAL A 136 -2.99 -1.13 2.27
C VAL A 136 -2.31 0.18 1.85
N ILE A 137 -2.56 0.68 0.64
CA ILE A 137 -2.02 1.98 0.18
C ILE A 137 -2.60 3.12 1.02
N GLY A 138 -3.91 3.11 1.27
CA GLY A 138 -4.55 4.10 2.13
C GLY A 138 -3.99 4.09 3.56
N LEU A 139 -3.79 2.91 4.14
CA LEU A 139 -3.15 2.76 5.45
C LEU A 139 -1.73 3.33 5.45
N SER A 140 -0.94 3.03 4.41
CA SER A 140 0.41 3.56 4.26
C SER A 140 0.44 5.08 4.17
N ASN A 141 -0.48 5.69 3.42
CA ASN A 141 -0.55 7.14 3.27
C ASN A 141 -0.81 7.84 4.61
N VAL A 142 -1.73 7.32 5.42
CA VAL A 142 -2.02 7.86 6.76
C VAL A 142 -0.82 7.68 7.68
N ALA A 143 -0.22 6.49 7.73
CA ALA A 143 0.97 6.24 8.55
C ALA A 143 2.18 7.12 8.13
N ALA A 144 2.31 7.41 6.83
CA ALA A 144 3.33 8.32 6.32
C ALA A 144 3.09 9.78 6.75
N LEU A 145 1.85 10.26 6.66
CA LEU A 145 1.46 11.60 7.07
C LEU A 145 1.66 11.82 8.57
N GLU A 146 1.11 10.94 9.39
CA GLU A 146 1.19 11.05 10.85
C GLU A 146 2.61 10.83 11.38
N GLY A 147 3.39 9.95 10.72
CA GLY A 147 4.75 9.62 11.13
C GLY A 147 5.83 10.59 10.67
N ALA A 148 5.56 11.43 9.67
CA ALA A 148 6.58 12.27 9.04
C ALA A 148 7.31 13.20 10.03
N ALA A 149 6.58 13.83 10.95
CA ALA A 149 7.13 14.72 11.98
C ALA A 149 7.82 13.94 13.12
N GLU A 150 7.51 12.67 13.28
CA GLU A 150 8.00 11.80 14.34
C GLU A 150 9.19 10.92 13.89
N GLY A 151 9.75 11.17 12.71
CA GLY A 151 10.85 10.37 12.17
C GLY A 151 10.47 9.00 11.62
N VAL A 152 9.18 8.69 11.55
CA VAL A 152 8.65 7.42 11.01
C VAL A 152 8.33 7.58 9.53
N ARG A 153 8.78 6.63 8.72
CA ARG A 153 8.49 6.57 7.28
C ARG A 153 7.75 5.30 6.94
N CYS A 154 6.70 5.44 6.15
CA CYS A 154 5.89 4.34 5.67
C CYS A 154 5.80 4.37 4.15
N ASN A 155 6.17 3.27 3.49
CA ASN A 155 6.13 3.13 2.05
C ASN A 155 5.52 1.79 1.65
N VAL A 156 5.13 1.69 0.39
CA VAL A 156 4.52 0.49 -0.18
C VAL A 156 5.44 -0.13 -1.22
N ILE A 157 5.70 -1.43 -1.07
CA ILE A 157 6.26 -2.25 -2.15
C ILE A 157 5.12 -2.91 -2.94
N VAL A 158 5.22 -2.91 -4.26
CA VAL A 158 4.34 -3.57 -5.22
C VAL A 158 5.19 -4.61 -5.96
N PRO A 159 5.41 -5.79 -5.37
CA PRO A 159 6.33 -6.77 -5.91
C PRO A 159 5.65 -7.71 -6.90
N ALA A 160 6.46 -8.31 -7.79
CA ALA A 160 6.11 -9.55 -8.44
C ALA A 160 7.34 -10.44 -8.54
N ALA A 161 7.21 -11.65 -8.02
CA ALA A 161 8.22 -12.69 -8.07
C ALA A 161 7.57 -14.06 -8.25
N VAL A 162 8.28 -14.99 -8.87
CA VAL A 162 7.87 -16.39 -8.92
C VAL A 162 8.17 -17.01 -7.55
N THR A 163 7.12 -17.34 -6.84
CA THR A 163 7.14 -17.95 -5.51
C THR A 163 6.12 -19.09 -5.47
N ARG A 164 5.89 -19.71 -4.31
CA ARG A 164 4.78 -20.67 -4.12
C ARG A 164 3.43 -20.13 -4.60
N MET A 165 3.18 -18.82 -4.51
CA MET A 165 1.94 -18.19 -4.99
C MET A 165 1.77 -18.27 -6.51
N ALA A 166 2.80 -18.60 -7.27
CA ALA A 166 2.77 -18.85 -8.72
C ALA A 166 2.63 -20.35 -9.05
N GLU A 167 2.45 -21.22 -8.05
CA GLU A 167 2.25 -22.65 -8.27
C GLU A 167 1.05 -22.89 -9.18
N GLY A 168 1.22 -23.75 -10.18
CA GLY A 168 0.21 -24.02 -11.21
C GLY A 168 0.15 -23.00 -12.36
N ILE A 169 0.98 -21.96 -12.34
CA ILE A 169 1.10 -21.02 -13.46
C ILE A 169 2.31 -21.42 -14.31
N ASP A 170 2.13 -21.54 -15.62
CA ASP A 170 3.25 -21.74 -16.54
C ASP A 170 4.09 -20.45 -16.61
N THR A 171 5.26 -20.48 -16.01
CA THR A 171 6.21 -19.38 -15.97
C THR A 171 7.37 -19.55 -16.95
N SER A 172 7.31 -20.55 -17.83
CA SER A 172 8.42 -20.89 -18.75
C SER A 172 8.78 -19.75 -19.72
N ALA A 173 7.81 -18.91 -20.06
CA ALA A 173 8.00 -17.74 -20.93
C ALA A 173 8.38 -16.46 -20.14
N TYR A 174 8.48 -16.52 -18.82
CA TYR A 174 8.78 -15.34 -18.00
C TYR A 174 10.29 -15.07 -17.98
N PRO A 175 10.70 -13.80 -17.91
CA PRO A 175 12.08 -13.47 -17.58
C PRO A 175 12.41 -13.93 -16.14
N PRO A 176 13.68 -13.91 -15.73
CA PRO A 176 14.03 -14.17 -14.33
C PRO A 176 13.21 -13.27 -13.39
N MET A 177 12.48 -13.89 -12.46
CA MET A 177 11.57 -13.23 -11.52
C MET A 177 11.70 -13.81 -10.11
N GLY A 178 12.91 -14.09 -9.67
CA GLY A 178 13.14 -14.57 -8.30
C GLY A 178 12.94 -13.47 -7.25
N ALA A 179 12.71 -13.86 -6.02
CA ALA A 179 12.52 -12.95 -4.89
C ALA A 179 13.75 -12.06 -4.62
N GLU A 180 14.94 -12.52 -5.02
CA GLU A 180 16.20 -11.77 -4.94
C GLU A 180 16.21 -10.47 -5.74
N LEU A 181 15.31 -10.34 -6.73
CA LEU A 181 15.12 -9.10 -7.49
C LEU A 181 14.21 -8.08 -6.78
N VAL A 182 13.49 -8.51 -5.76
CA VAL A 182 12.58 -7.68 -4.94
C VAL A 182 13.22 -7.29 -3.61
N ALA A 183 13.88 -8.24 -2.95
CA ALA A 183 14.42 -8.08 -1.61
C ALA A 183 15.32 -6.84 -1.42
N PRO A 184 16.21 -6.45 -2.37
CA PRO A 184 17.03 -5.24 -2.23
C PRO A 184 16.20 -3.95 -2.17
N VAL A 185 15.06 -3.89 -2.87
CA VAL A 185 14.17 -2.70 -2.84
C VAL A 185 13.50 -2.60 -1.47
N VAL A 186 13.01 -3.71 -0.92
CA VAL A 186 12.46 -3.76 0.45
C VAL A 186 13.53 -3.38 1.46
N GLY A 187 14.75 -3.91 1.32
CA GLY A 187 15.90 -3.59 2.18
C GLY A 187 16.23 -2.10 2.17
N TRP A 188 16.20 -1.45 0.99
CA TRP A 188 16.42 -0.02 0.88
C TRP A 188 15.27 0.79 1.53
N LEU A 189 14.02 0.41 1.31
CA LEU A 189 12.86 1.07 1.95
C LEU A 189 12.92 0.99 3.48
N ALA A 190 13.51 -0.08 4.01
CA ALA A 190 13.71 -0.30 5.44
C ALA A 190 15.01 0.32 5.99
N HIS A 191 15.93 0.76 5.13
CA HIS A 191 17.24 1.26 5.52
C HIS A 191 17.18 2.70 6.02
N GLU A 192 18.13 3.10 6.87
CA GLU A 192 18.24 4.46 7.41
C GLU A 192 18.43 5.51 6.32
N SER A 193 19.11 5.18 5.21
CA SER A 193 19.30 6.08 4.06
C SER A 193 18.04 6.32 3.24
N CYS A 194 16.96 5.58 3.48
CA CYS A 194 15.68 5.84 2.82
C CYS A 194 15.11 7.18 3.30
N THR A 195 14.98 8.14 2.37
CA THR A 195 14.50 9.49 2.67
C THR A 195 13.04 9.71 2.27
N VAL A 196 12.44 8.77 1.57
CA VAL A 196 11.06 8.89 1.05
C VAL A 196 10.03 8.32 2.02
N THR A 197 8.82 8.85 1.97
CA THR A 197 7.66 8.37 2.73
C THR A 197 6.38 8.64 1.95
N GLY A 198 5.37 7.77 2.08
CA GLY A 198 4.11 7.86 1.35
C GLY A 198 4.24 7.51 -0.14
N GLU A 199 5.22 6.71 -0.51
CA GLU A 199 5.47 6.36 -1.90
C GLU A 199 5.26 4.86 -2.19
N LEU A 200 4.93 4.56 -3.46
CA LEU A 200 4.72 3.20 -3.96
C LEU A 200 5.86 2.83 -4.91
N PHE A 201 6.52 1.70 -4.65
CA PHE A 201 7.61 1.18 -5.48
C PHE A 201 7.24 -0.16 -6.11
N ILE A 202 7.24 -0.22 -7.43
CA ILE A 202 7.10 -1.47 -8.19
C ILE A 202 8.47 -2.13 -8.27
N ALA A 203 8.54 -3.43 -7.96
CA ALA A 203 9.71 -4.27 -8.17
C ALA A 203 9.29 -5.56 -8.88
N LEU A 204 9.61 -5.67 -10.19
CA LEU A 204 9.19 -6.77 -11.05
C LEU A 204 10.26 -7.06 -12.10
N ALA A 205 10.72 -8.30 -12.18
CA ALA A 205 11.68 -8.76 -13.19
C ALA A 205 12.90 -7.83 -13.35
N GLY A 206 13.46 -7.34 -12.22
CA GLY A 206 14.59 -6.41 -12.24
C GLY A 206 14.22 -4.94 -12.50
N ARG A 207 12.99 -4.63 -12.92
CA ARG A 207 12.52 -3.27 -13.04
C ARG A 207 12.11 -2.71 -11.69
N VAL A 208 12.64 -1.56 -11.31
CA VAL A 208 12.21 -0.77 -10.15
C VAL A 208 11.63 0.55 -10.66
N ALA A 209 10.44 0.92 -10.20
CA ALA A 209 9.79 2.17 -10.58
C ALA A 209 8.89 2.69 -9.45
N ARG A 210 8.72 4.01 -9.38
CA ARG A 210 7.69 4.64 -8.57
C ARG A 210 6.34 4.53 -9.28
N ALA A 211 5.28 4.17 -8.56
CA ALA A 211 3.90 4.33 -8.99
C ALA A 211 3.29 5.55 -8.33
N VAL A 212 2.36 6.22 -9.02
CA VAL A 212 1.66 7.40 -8.53
C VAL A 212 0.17 7.30 -8.87
N ILE A 213 -0.67 7.92 -8.05
CA ILE A 213 -2.06 8.23 -8.41
C ILE A 213 -2.05 9.58 -9.10
N ALA A 214 -2.66 9.68 -10.25
CA ALA A 214 -2.71 10.90 -11.05
C ALA A 214 -4.14 11.17 -11.52
N GLU A 215 -4.48 12.45 -11.65
CA GLU A 215 -5.79 12.92 -12.07
C GLU A 215 -5.66 13.77 -13.33
N SER A 216 -6.71 13.84 -14.15
CA SER A 216 -6.81 14.88 -15.17
C SER A 216 -6.98 16.25 -14.50
N PRO A 217 -6.63 17.35 -15.18
CA PRO A 217 -6.95 18.69 -14.67
C PRO A 217 -8.45 18.91 -14.44
N GLY A 218 -9.28 18.15 -15.15
CA GLY A 218 -10.74 18.23 -15.05
C GLY A 218 -11.34 19.48 -15.69
N VAL A 219 -12.63 19.67 -15.50
CA VAL A 219 -13.41 20.81 -15.96
C VAL A 219 -14.20 21.36 -14.79
N TYR A 220 -14.14 22.66 -14.55
CA TYR A 220 -14.96 23.32 -13.55
C TYR A 220 -16.22 23.92 -14.18
N ARG A 221 -17.36 23.74 -13.53
CA ARG A 221 -18.65 24.43 -13.79
C ARG A 221 -19.35 24.68 -12.45
N ALA A 222 -20.05 25.78 -12.32
CA ALA A 222 -20.82 26.14 -11.12
C ALA A 222 -21.99 25.17 -10.85
N SER A 223 -22.49 24.50 -11.90
CA SER A 223 -23.51 23.44 -11.81
C SER A 223 -23.31 22.45 -12.94
N TRP A 224 -23.81 21.24 -12.75
CA TRP A 224 -23.77 20.16 -13.73
C TRP A 224 -25.14 19.52 -13.93
N THR A 225 -25.52 19.25 -15.17
CA THR A 225 -26.54 18.26 -15.53
C THR A 225 -25.89 16.99 -16.03
N VAL A 226 -26.66 15.90 -16.15
CA VAL A 226 -26.14 14.62 -16.66
C VAL A 226 -25.64 14.79 -18.10
N GLU A 227 -26.36 15.52 -18.91
CA GLU A 227 -26.04 15.80 -20.31
C GLU A 227 -24.77 16.65 -20.43
N GLU A 228 -24.54 17.58 -19.51
CA GLU A 228 -23.33 18.39 -19.49
C GLU A 228 -22.09 17.58 -19.13
N VAL A 229 -22.20 16.59 -18.23
CA VAL A 229 -21.10 15.65 -17.95
C VAL A 229 -20.74 14.86 -19.22
N ASP A 230 -21.74 14.34 -19.93
CA ASP A 230 -21.56 13.60 -21.17
C ASP A 230 -20.91 14.46 -22.26
N ASN A 231 -21.40 15.68 -22.46
CA ASN A 231 -20.87 16.62 -23.46
C ASN A 231 -19.42 17.07 -23.17
N HIS A 232 -18.95 16.98 -21.93
CA HIS A 232 -17.58 17.36 -21.53
C HIS A 232 -16.68 16.14 -21.25
N LEU A 233 -17.14 14.91 -21.53
CA LEU A 233 -16.46 13.70 -21.12
C LEU A 233 -14.99 13.62 -21.62
N ASP A 234 -14.73 14.02 -22.86
CA ASP A 234 -13.38 14.00 -23.42
C ASP A 234 -12.45 14.97 -22.67
N ALA A 235 -12.90 16.17 -22.35
CA ALA A 235 -12.13 17.15 -21.59
C ALA A 235 -11.92 16.71 -20.13
N ILE A 236 -12.94 16.09 -19.50
CA ILE A 236 -12.85 15.53 -18.16
C ILE A 236 -11.80 14.41 -18.11
N ARG A 237 -11.69 13.57 -19.15
CA ARG A 237 -10.79 12.44 -19.23
C ARG A 237 -9.39 12.75 -19.76
N TYR A 238 -9.16 13.99 -20.20
CA TYR A 238 -7.89 14.39 -20.83
C TYR A 238 -6.73 14.42 -19.81
N VAL A 239 -5.68 13.64 -20.06
CA VAL A 239 -4.58 13.39 -19.09
C VAL A 239 -3.18 13.69 -19.64
N GLU A 240 -3.01 14.55 -20.66
CA GLU A 240 -1.66 14.89 -21.17
C GLU A 240 -0.78 15.60 -20.13
N ALA A 241 -1.39 16.34 -19.20
CA ALA A 241 -0.69 17.00 -18.09
C ALA A 241 -1.32 16.57 -16.76
N PRO A 242 -1.06 15.35 -16.29
CA PRO A 242 -1.72 14.83 -15.11
C PRO A 242 -1.28 15.56 -13.85
N LEU A 243 -2.23 15.75 -12.93
CA LEU A 243 -1.98 16.26 -11.59
C LEU A 243 -1.59 15.08 -10.68
N ILE A 244 -0.56 15.27 -9.86
CA ILE A 244 -0.09 14.30 -8.90
C ILE A 244 -0.02 14.98 -7.54
N PHE A 245 -0.79 14.48 -6.58
CA PHE A 245 -0.78 14.95 -5.20
C PHE A 245 -0.07 13.91 -4.33
N PRO A 246 1.16 14.19 -3.85
CA PRO A 246 1.88 13.26 -2.98
C PRO A 246 1.18 13.16 -1.62
N ALA A 247 1.19 11.97 -1.00
CA ALA A 247 0.57 11.81 0.32
C ALA A 247 1.17 12.78 1.35
N VAL A 248 2.48 12.97 1.34
CA VAL A 248 3.22 13.84 2.26
C VAL A 248 3.84 15.00 1.47
N PRO A 249 3.83 16.25 1.96
CA PRO A 249 3.42 16.64 3.32
C PRO A 249 1.92 16.77 3.54
N ASP A 250 1.09 17.01 2.53
CA ASP A 250 -0.33 17.30 2.72
C ASP A 250 -1.15 17.21 1.42
N GLY A 251 -0.98 16.11 0.68
CA GLY A 251 -1.61 15.91 -0.63
C GLY A 251 -3.13 16.02 -0.62
N HIS A 252 -3.79 15.59 0.47
CA HIS A 252 -5.24 15.74 0.64
C HIS A 252 -5.68 17.22 0.62
N ASN A 253 -5.03 18.08 1.40
CA ASN A 253 -5.36 19.50 1.43
C ASN A 253 -4.86 20.23 0.18
N GLU A 254 -3.77 19.81 -0.42
CA GLU A 254 -3.30 20.34 -1.72
C GLU A 254 -4.33 20.08 -2.81
N HIS A 255 -4.90 18.87 -2.85
CA HIS A 255 -5.98 18.54 -3.79
C HIS A 255 -7.23 19.41 -3.57
N ILE A 256 -7.67 19.60 -2.31
CA ILE A 256 -8.80 20.46 -1.97
C ILE A 256 -8.52 21.89 -2.40
N ARG A 257 -7.34 22.43 -2.09
CA ARG A 257 -6.93 23.79 -2.44
C ARG A 257 -6.95 24.00 -3.94
N TYR A 258 -6.39 23.09 -4.72
CA TYR A 258 -6.43 23.13 -6.19
C TYR A 258 -7.88 23.24 -6.72
N SER A 259 -8.78 22.41 -6.20
CA SER A 259 -10.19 22.40 -6.61
C SER A 259 -10.89 23.73 -6.27
N PHE A 260 -10.59 24.31 -5.11
CA PHE A 260 -11.15 25.61 -4.69
C PHE A 260 -10.60 26.77 -5.51
N GLU A 261 -9.31 26.79 -5.80
CA GLU A 261 -8.69 27.80 -6.67
C GLU A 261 -9.29 27.77 -8.08
N LEU A 262 -9.52 26.57 -8.62
CA LEU A 262 -10.15 26.41 -9.92
C LEU A 262 -11.58 27.00 -9.93
N ALA A 263 -12.35 26.76 -8.87
CA ALA A 263 -13.67 27.33 -8.68
C ALA A 263 -13.65 28.86 -8.57
N GLN A 264 -12.71 29.44 -7.83
CA GLN A 264 -12.57 30.89 -7.64
C GLN A 264 -12.20 31.61 -8.95
N ARG A 265 -11.20 31.11 -9.67
CA ARG A 265 -10.77 31.68 -10.97
C ARG A 265 -11.90 31.71 -11.99
N SER A 266 -12.74 30.67 -12.03
CA SER A 266 -13.90 30.63 -12.92
C SER A 266 -14.97 31.65 -12.53
N ASN A 267 -15.20 31.88 -11.24
CA ASN A 267 -16.16 32.90 -10.77
C ASN A 267 -15.69 34.33 -11.05
N GLU A 268 -14.39 34.62 -10.92
CA GLU A 268 -13.81 35.93 -11.26
C GLU A 268 -13.94 36.25 -12.75
N LEU A 269 -13.75 35.27 -13.63
CA LEU A 269 -13.92 35.42 -15.07
C LEU A 269 -15.40 35.73 -15.45
N HIS A 270 -16.34 35.08 -14.78
CA HIS A 270 -17.77 35.35 -15.02
C HIS A 270 -18.23 36.69 -14.43
N GLY A 271 -17.74 37.06 -13.23
CA GLY A 271 -18.06 38.37 -12.60
C GLY A 271 -17.50 39.58 -13.37
N SER A 272 -16.37 39.42 -14.07
CA SER A 272 -15.78 40.48 -14.90
C SER A 272 -16.54 40.66 -16.22
N ILE A 273 -17.18 39.63 -16.75
CA ILE A 273 -17.99 39.69 -17.97
C ILE A 273 -19.33 40.44 -17.69
N ASP A 274 -19.95 40.18 -16.54
CA ASP A 274 -21.20 40.83 -16.15
C ASP A 274 -21.00 42.34 -15.86
N GLN A 275 -19.87 42.75 -15.30
CA GLN A 275 -19.55 44.16 -15.06
C GLN A 275 -19.19 44.91 -16.37
N GLY A 276 -18.66 44.23 -17.36
CA GLY A 276 -18.39 44.80 -18.68
C GLY A 276 -19.66 45.05 -19.52
N ALA A 277 -20.68 44.23 -19.30
CA ALA A 277 -21.97 44.35 -20.01
C ALA A 277 -22.90 45.44 -19.45
N LEU A 278 -22.63 45.94 -18.24
CA LEU A 278 -23.42 47.04 -17.60
C LEU A 278 -22.84 48.44 -17.88
N ASN A 279 -21.65 48.53 -18.48
CA ASN A 279 -20.96 49.80 -18.77
C ASN A 279 -20.80 50.10 -20.29
N GLY A 280 -21.48 49.39 -21.15
CA GLY A 280 -21.61 49.63 -22.59
C GLY A 280 -23.04 49.92 -22.97
#